data_217c75dd6b34ce5f9bcf2a840a8fc795
#
_entry.id   217c75dd6b34ce5f9bcf2a840a8fc795
#
_cell.length_a   1.000
_cell.length_b   1.000
_cell.length_c   1.000
_cell.angle_alpha   90.00
_cell.angle_beta   90.00
_cell.angle_gamma   90.00
#
_symmetry.space_group_name_H-M   'P 1'
#
loop_
_entity.id
_entity.type
_entity.pdbx_description
1 polymer ?
#
loop_
_entity_poly.entity_id
_entity_poly.type
_entity_poly.pdbx_seq_one_letter_code
_entity_poly.pdbx_strand_id
1 'polypeptide(L)'
;MNDCKWVDACLDKHIKVKLNQNQFDALASFVYNVGESAFVKSTMLTLINQSKFGLAANQFDRWIYDNGKVINGLVNRRAKEKLLFLK
;
A
#
# COMPACT_ATOMS: atom_id res chain seq x y z
N MET A 1 19.40 5.40 8.14
CA MET A 1 18.32 5.98 7.32
C MET A 1 18.10 5.19 6.06
N ASN A 2 16.88 4.80 5.83
CA ASN A 2 16.56 4.03 4.63
C ASN A 2 16.45 4.94 3.42
N ASP A 3 17.00 4.47 2.31
CA ASP A 3 16.82 5.14 1.03
C ASP A 3 15.53 4.59 0.39
N CYS A 4 14.50 5.42 0.38
CA CYS A 4 13.19 5.05 -0.15
C CYS A 4 12.95 5.65 -1.54
N LYS A 5 13.99 6.07 -2.23
CA LYS A 5 13.83 6.66 -3.57
C LYS A 5 13.16 5.70 -4.53
N TRP A 6 13.46 4.41 -4.43
CA TRP A 6 12.81 3.42 -5.29
C TRP A 6 11.31 3.31 -5.02
N VAL A 7 10.89 3.50 -3.75
CA VAL A 7 9.47 3.49 -3.40
C VAL A 7 8.76 4.69 -4.03
N ASP A 8 9.35 5.87 -3.90
CA ASP A 8 8.78 7.09 -4.49
C ASP A 8 8.69 6.96 -6.00
N ALA A 9 9.73 6.44 -6.64
CA ALA A 9 9.73 6.22 -8.08
C ALA A 9 8.66 5.21 -8.50
N CYS A 10 8.48 4.15 -7.71
CA CYS A 10 7.46 3.15 -7.96
C CYS A 10 6.06 3.76 -7.92
N LEU A 11 5.77 4.55 -6.88
CA LEU A 11 4.47 5.20 -6.75
C LEU A 11 4.23 6.19 -7.88
N ASP A 12 5.23 7.03 -8.20
CA ASP A 12 5.11 8.00 -9.29
C ASP A 12 4.88 7.31 -10.64
N LYS A 13 5.52 6.17 -10.85
CA LYS A 13 5.43 5.45 -12.11
C LYS A 13 4.07 4.78 -12.29
N HIS A 14 3.51 4.21 -11.24
CA HIS A 14 2.33 3.35 -11.34
C HIS A 14 1.02 4.01 -10.93
N ILE A 15 1.07 5.03 -10.07
CA ILE A 15 -0.12 5.76 -9.63
C ILE A 15 -0.46 6.83 -10.67
N LYS A 16 -1.67 6.79 -11.19
CA LYS A 16 -2.14 7.69 -12.25
C LYS A 16 -3.06 8.79 -11.72
N VAL A 17 -3.36 8.79 -10.44
CA VAL A 17 -4.27 9.75 -9.81
C VAL A 17 -3.52 10.54 -8.75
N LYS A 18 -4.08 11.69 -8.36
CA LYS A 18 -3.48 12.51 -7.33
C LYS A 18 -3.81 11.95 -5.95
N LEU A 19 -2.79 11.82 -5.09
CA LEU A 19 -2.94 11.36 -3.72
C LEU A 19 -2.67 12.51 -2.75
N ASN A 20 -3.35 12.50 -1.60
CA ASN A 20 -2.96 13.39 -0.51
C ASN A 20 -1.73 12.79 0.20
N GLN A 21 -1.13 13.57 1.10
CA GLN A 21 0.11 13.14 1.76
C GLN A 21 -0.10 11.87 2.59
N ASN A 22 -1.23 11.74 3.28
CA ASN A 22 -1.52 10.57 4.10
C ASN A 22 -1.66 9.31 3.25
N GLN A 23 -2.33 9.42 2.11
CA GLN A 23 -2.47 8.30 1.17
C GLN A 23 -1.09 7.89 0.63
N PHE A 24 -0.28 8.87 0.26
CA PHE A 24 1.06 8.60 -0.25
C PHE A 24 1.91 7.90 0.80
N ASP A 25 1.90 8.40 2.03
CA ASP A 25 2.70 7.82 3.11
C ASP A 25 2.28 6.39 3.43
N ALA A 26 0.97 6.13 3.45
CA ALA A 26 0.46 4.78 3.70
C ALA A 26 0.91 3.81 2.61
N LEU A 27 0.82 4.23 1.35
CA LEU A 27 1.24 3.41 0.23
C LEU A 27 2.75 3.23 0.19
N ALA A 28 3.52 4.25 0.57
CA ALA A 28 4.97 4.13 0.64
C ALA A 28 5.37 3.06 1.65
N SER A 29 4.75 3.05 2.82
CA SER A 29 4.98 2.01 3.83
C SER A 29 4.62 0.62 3.29
N PHE A 30 3.48 0.51 2.63
CA PHE A 30 3.01 -0.75 2.07
C PHE A 30 3.98 -1.28 1.01
N VAL A 31 4.37 -0.43 0.06
CA VAL A 31 5.26 -0.82 -1.04
C VAL A 31 6.65 -1.19 -0.51
N TYR A 32 7.14 -0.44 0.48
CA TYR A 32 8.43 -0.74 1.09
C TYR A 32 8.44 -2.14 1.71
N ASN A 33 7.32 -2.56 2.27
CA ASN A 33 7.21 -3.87 2.92
C ASN A 33 6.97 -5.01 1.93
N VAL A 34 6.08 -4.82 0.94
CA VAL A 34 5.70 -5.92 0.03
C VAL A 34 6.51 -5.95 -1.25
N GLY A 35 7.12 -4.84 -1.63
CA GLY A 35 7.93 -4.75 -2.86
C GLY A 35 7.14 -4.29 -4.07
N GLU A 36 7.87 -3.75 -5.06
CA GLU A 36 7.27 -3.21 -6.27
C GLU A 36 6.50 -4.26 -7.06
N SER A 37 7.08 -5.44 -7.24
CA SER A 37 6.46 -6.48 -8.06
C SER A 37 5.08 -6.88 -7.53
N ALA A 38 4.96 -7.06 -6.22
CA ALA A 38 3.69 -7.41 -5.60
C ALA A 38 2.69 -6.27 -5.72
N PHE A 39 3.16 -5.03 -5.51
CA PHE A 39 2.30 -3.86 -5.60
C PHE A 39 1.73 -3.67 -7.01
N VAL A 40 2.57 -3.82 -8.02
CA VAL A 40 2.15 -3.63 -9.42
C VAL A 40 1.06 -4.62 -9.81
N LYS A 41 1.11 -5.83 -9.28
CA LYS A 41 0.13 -6.88 -9.57
C LYS A 41 -1.10 -6.82 -8.66
N SER A 42 -1.13 -5.90 -7.70
CA SER A 42 -2.19 -5.88 -6.69
C SER A 42 -3.48 -5.27 -7.24
N THR A 43 -4.61 -5.79 -6.74
CA THR A 43 -5.92 -5.19 -6.98
C THR A 43 -5.97 -3.78 -6.39
N MET A 44 -5.23 -3.54 -5.31
CA MET A 44 -5.16 -2.24 -4.66
C MET A 44 -4.74 -1.15 -5.64
N LEU A 45 -3.68 -1.39 -6.42
CA LEU A 45 -3.21 -0.40 -7.39
C LEU A 45 -4.28 -0.09 -8.44
N THR A 46 -4.96 -1.13 -8.94
CA THR A 46 -6.05 -0.95 -9.89
C THR A 46 -7.15 -0.07 -9.32
N LEU A 47 -7.57 -0.34 -8.07
CA LEU A 47 -8.63 0.43 -7.43
C LEU A 47 -8.20 1.87 -7.17
N ILE A 48 -6.96 2.09 -6.78
CA ILE A 48 -6.43 3.45 -6.56
C ILE A 48 -6.50 4.24 -7.87
N ASN A 49 -6.09 3.65 -8.98
CA ASN A 49 -6.09 4.33 -10.27
C ASN A 49 -7.50 4.57 -10.81
N GLN A 50 -8.49 3.87 -10.26
CA GLN A 50 -9.90 4.13 -10.55
C GLN A 50 -10.53 5.11 -9.55
N SER A 51 -9.74 5.69 -8.66
CA SER A 51 -10.17 6.59 -7.59
C SER A 51 -11.15 5.93 -6.61
N LYS A 52 -11.11 4.61 -6.52
CA LYS A 52 -11.95 3.84 -5.59
C LYS A 52 -11.19 3.64 -4.27
N PHE A 53 -10.94 4.74 -3.57
CA PHE A 53 -10.04 4.75 -2.41
C PHE A 53 -10.58 3.93 -1.22
N GLY A 54 -11.87 3.94 -0.99
CA GLY A 54 -12.47 3.13 0.07
C GLY A 54 -12.27 1.64 -0.17
N LEU A 55 -12.49 1.19 -1.40
CA LEU A 55 -12.28 -0.20 -1.77
C LEU A 55 -10.80 -0.56 -1.74
N ALA A 56 -9.94 0.37 -2.18
CA ALA A 56 -8.49 0.15 -2.13
C ALA A 56 -8.02 -0.01 -0.69
N ALA A 57 -8.56 0.78 0.23
CA ALA A 57 -8.19 0.68 1.65
C ALA A 57 -8.50 -0.71 2.22
N ASN A 58 -9.60 -1.32 1.78
CA ASN A 58 -9.97 -2.65 2.25
C ASN A 58 -8.98 -3.72 1.78
N GLN A 59 -8.22 -3.46 0.72
CA GLN A 59 -7.22 -4.40 0.23
C GLN A 59 -6.03 -4.54 1.17
N PHE A 60 -5.75 -3.54 2.01
CA PHE A 60 -4.67 -3.68 2.99
C PHE A 60 -4.87 -4.93 3.86
N ASP A 61 -6.10 -5.27 4.20
CA ASP A 61 -6.40 -6.40 5.08
C ASP A 61 -6.01 -7.75 4.47
N ARG A 62 -5.75 -7.80 3.18
CA ARG A 62 -5.36 -9.03 2.49
C ARG A 62 -3.86 -9.33 2.60
N TRP A 63 -3.06 -8.36 3.04
CA TRP A 63 -1.60 -8.45 3.05
C TRP A 63 -1.06 -8.73 4.44
N ILE A 64 -1.67 -9.72 5.11
CA ILE A 64 -1.37 -10.07 6.49
C ILE A 64 -0.83 -11.48 6.64
N TYR A 65 -0.53 -12.16 5.51
CA TYR A 65 -0.10 -13.55 5.52
C TYR A 65 1.37 -13.69 5.17
N ASP A 66 1.99 -14.72 5.76
CA ASP A 66 3.32 -15.18 5.36
C ASP A 66 3.27 -16.70 5.35
N ASN A 67 3.63 -17.32 4.21
CA ASN A 67 3.54 -18.76 4.01
C ASN A 67 2.15 -19.32 4.35
N GLY A 68 1.11 -18.57 4.03
CA GLY A 68 -0.27 -18.98 4.25
C GLY A 68 -0.77 -18.80 5.67
N LYS A 69 0.05 -18.23 6.56
CA LYS A 69 -0.32 -18.01 7.96
C LYS A 69 -0.47 -16.53 8.26
N VAL A 70 -1.46 -16.17 9.06
CA VAL A 70 -1.64 -14.81 9.54
C VAL A 70 -0.50 -14.46 10.50
N ILE A 71 0.14 -13.32 10.26
CA ILE A 71 1.23 -12.83 11.08
C ILE A 71 0.75 -11.56 11.81
N ASN A 72 0.76 -11.57 13.14
CA ASN A 72 0.25 -10.46 13.94
C ASN A 72 0.95 -9.14 13.64
N GLY A 73 2.26 -9.18 13.41
CA GLY A 73 3.00 -7.98 13.03
C GLY A 73 2.50 -7.37 11.73
N LEU A 74 2.13 -8.22 10.77
CA LEU A 74 1.58 -7.74 9.50
C LEU A 74 0.16 -7.20 9.68
N VAL A 75 -0.66 -7.83 10.53
CA VAL A 75 -1.99 -7.33 10.86
C VAL A 75 -1.90 -5.91 11.40
N ASN A 76 -1.00 -5.70 12.37
CA ASN A 76 -0.83 -4.38 13.00
C ASN A 76 -0.33 -3.36 11.99
N ARG A 77 0.62 -3.73 11.14
CA ARG A 77 1.17 -2.84 10.11
C ARG A 77 0.09 -2.42 9.11
N ARG A 78 -0.68 -3.39 8.61
CA ARG A 78 -1.74 -3.10 7.63
C ARG A 78 -2.84 -2.23 8.25
N ALA A 79 -3.18 -2.47 9.53
CA ALA A 79 -4.18 -1.66 10.21
C ALA A 79 -3.74 -0.19 10.29
N LYS A 80 -2.48 0.06 10.63
CA LYS A 80 -1.95 1.43 10.69
C LYS A 80 -1.93 2.09 9.33
N GLU A 81 -1.50 1.35 8.29
CA GLU A 81 -1.47 1.87 6.93
C GLU A 81 -2.87 2.21 6.45
N LYS A 82 -3.84 1.33 6.70
CA LYS A 82 -5.23 1.55 6.31
C LYS A 82 -5.81 2.80 6.96
N LEU A 83 -5.60 2.97 8.27
CA LEU A 83 -6.08 4.14 8.99
C LEU A 83 -5.47 5.43 8.43
N LEU A 84 -4.17 5.41 8.16
CA LEU A 84 -3.49 6.57 7.58
C LEU A 84 -4.03 6.88 6.19
N PHE A 85 -4.24 5.85 5.38
CA PHE A 85 -4.75 6.00 4.01
C PHE A 85 -6.13 6.64 3.98
N LEU A 86 -6.96 6.35 4.98
CA LEU A 86 -8.33 6.85 5.05
C LEU A 86 -8.48 8.24 5.68
N LYS A 87 -7.40 8.80 6.19
CA LYS A 87 -7.45 10.15 6.79
C LYS A 87 -7.69 11.25 5.77
#